data_87f0f411aee5e850ca9477e067c292bc
#
_entry.id   87f0f411aee5e850ca9477e067c292bc
#
_cell.length_a   1.000
_cell.length_b   1.000
_cell.length_c   1.000
_cell.angle_alpha   90.00
_cell.angle_beta   90.00
_cell.angle_gamma   90.00
#
_symmetry.space_group_name_H-M   'P 1'
#
loop_
_entity.id
_entity.type
_entity.pdbx_description
1 polymer ?
#
loop_
_entity_poly.entity_id
_entity_poly.type
_entity_poly.pdbx_seq_one_letter_code
_entity_poly.pdbx_strand_id
1 'polypeptide(L)'
;MTTTPEQITAWVASGESDTLEFKKSTAEKERACRTLCAFANGQGGRVLFGVTPAGKVVGQTVSDRKLEELAQEFQNFEPPVFPVVERVNVAPGLEVLVVSVARSARVAGFRGVPYERVLNTTRVMPRETYQRLLQEELHAVKRWENQPAEGWDAGRLDARELVLTLEESIRRGRIEDPGTREPLEILRGLGVLVDGNALSRAAVVLFCKDEAALPDFPQLLLKVARFKGVTRDEFLDNRQFHGNAFALMRKAERFLIESLPVAGRIVPGRMEREDTPLLPVEALREALANAFVHRDYAIGGGSVSVALYDDRLEIISIGDLHFGLTPEALLREHESRPWNPMIAHAFYRRGIIETWGRGTLKIARLMREAGLEPPSLAVRAGAVVVTFELPQETPPKTTGKTTGKTTGKTTGKTPEVVLFMLKGNPNLTVPELAARLGKSELTIHRAIRTLRESGRLERVGPDKGGFWKVLD
;
A
#
# COMPACT_ATOMS: atom_id res chain seq x y z
N MET A 1 -32.30 10.73 -18.54
CA MET A 1 -33.27 11.50 -17.69
C MET A 1 -32.90 12.95 -17.87
N THR A 2 -33.87 13.81 -18.17
CA THR A 2 -33.64 15.26 -18.34
C THR A 2 -33.57 15.92 -16.97
N THR A 3 -32.60 16.78 -16.76
CA THR A 3 -32.41 17.54 -15.51
C THR A 3 -33.59 18.48 -15.26
N THR A 4 -34.12 18.51 -14.03
CA THR A 4 -35.25 19.38 -13.64
C THR A 4 -34.81 20.59 -12.81
N PRO A 5 -35.61 21.68 -12.74
CA PRO A 5 -35.30 22.84 -11.90
C PRO A 5 -35.13 22.52 -10.41
N GLU A 6 -35.89 21.53 -9.91
CA GLU A 6 -35.81 21.04 -8.53
C GLU A 6 -34.46 20.39 -8.25
N GLN A 7 -33.93 19.63 -9.22
CA GLN A 7 -32.59 19.03 -9.10
C GLN A 7 -31.50 20.11 -9.08
N ILE A 8 -31.62 21.15 -9.90
CA ILE A 8 -30.69 22.31 -9.84
C ILE A 8 -30.73 22.94 -8.46
N THR A 9 -31.91 23.17 -7.90
CA THR A 9 -32.08 23.75 -6.57
C THR A 9 -31.42 22.87 -5.49
N ALA A 10 -31.59 21.57 -5.57
CA ALA A 10 -30.95 20.62 -4.65
C ALA A 10 -29.41 20.65 -4.77
N TRP A 11 -28.86 20.66 -5.99
CA TRP A 11 -27.42 20.77 -6.20
C TRP A 11 -26.82 22.08 -5.69
N VAL A 12 -27.54 23.19 -5.95
CA VAL A 12 -27.12 24.52 -5.48
C VAL A 12 -27.11 24.58 -3.96
N ALA A 13 -28.07 23.95 -3.30
CA ALA A 13 -28.11 23.87 -1.83
C ALA A 13 -26.94 23.07 -1.23
N SER A 14 -26.38 22.10 -1.97
CA SER A 14 -25.20 21.34 -1.52
C SER A 14 -23.87 22.09 -1.66
N GLY A 15 -23.85 23.18 -2.46
CA GLY A 15 -22.64 23.96 -2.71
C GLY A 15 -21.68 23.30 -3.71
N GLU A 16 -20.61 24.04 -4.06
CA GLU A 16 -19.54 23.52 -4.91
C GLU A 16 -18.76 22.40 -4.19
N SER A 17 -18.35 21.38 -4.97
CA SER A 17 -17.68 20.19 -4.43
C SER A 17 -16.60 19.69 -5.40
N ASP A 18 -16.11 18.48 -5.13
CA ASP A 18 -15.21 17.73 -6.01
C ASP A 18 -15.87 17.29 -7.33
N THR A 19 -17.20 17.35 -7.44
CA THR A 19 -17.99 16.96 -8.62
C THR A 19 -18.99 18.01 -9.10
N LEU A 20 -19.05 19.18 -8.46
CA LEU A 20 -19.98 20.26 -8.78
C LEU A 20 -19.31 21.63 -8.76
N GLU A 21 -19.57 22.42 -9.80
CA GLU A 21 -19.03 23.77 -9.96
C GLU A 21 -20.10 24.72 -10.48
N PHE A 22 -20.07 25.99 -10.02
CA PHE A 22 -20.99 27.03 -10.46
C PHE A 22 -20.28 28.09 -11.29
N LYS A 23 -20.92 28.54 -12.37
CA LYS A 23 -20.50 29.66 -13.21
C LYS A 23 -21.66 30.56 -13.49
N LYS A 24 -21.42 31.88 -13.33
CA LYS A 24 -22.49 32.85 -13.54
C LYS A 24 -23.00 32.87 -14.97
N SER A 25 -22.14 32.64 -15.95
CA SER A 25 -22.51 32.60 -17.37
C SER A 25 -21.47 31.89 -18.21
N THR A 26 -21.82 31.57 -19.47
CA THR A 26 -20.92 30.99 -20.48
C THR A 26 -19.72 31.88 -20.86
N ALA A 27 -19.66 33.14 -20.40
CA ALA A 27 -18.46 33.98 -20.52
C ALA A 27 -17.25 33.37 -19.77
N GLU A 28 -17.49 32.48 -18.79
CA GLU A 28 -16.48 31.77 -18.03
C GLU A 28 -16.15 30.39 -18.59
N LYS A 29 -16.49 30.13 -19.90
CA LYS A 29 -16.35 28.79 -20.54
C LYS A 29 -14.95 28.20 -20.41
N GLU A 30 -13.88 28.98 -20.54
CA GLU A 30 -12.51 28.49 -20.42
C GLU A 30 -12.22 27.96 -18.99
N ARG A 31 -12.62 28.70 -17.94
CA ARG A 31 -12.49 28.22 -16.56
C ARG A 31 -13.33 26.98 -16.30
N ALA A 32 -14.54 26.94 -16.86
CA ALA A 32 -15.41 25.78 -16.80
C ALA A 32 -14.79 24.56 -17.47
N CYS A 33 -14.16 24.71 -18.64
CA CYS A 33 -13.46 23.61 -19.31
C CYS A 33 -12.26 23.09 -18.52
N ARG A 34 -11.50 23.95 -17.83
CA ARG A 34 -10.47 23.50 -16.89
C ARG A 34 -11.06 22.63 -15.75
N THR A 35 -12.21 23.02 -15.23
CA THR A 35 -12.93 22.24 -14.19
C THR A 35 -13.49 20.95 -14.76
N LEU A 36 -14.08 20.96 -15.97
CA LEU A 36 -14.54 19.75 -16.66
C LEU A 36 -13.37 18.78 -16.95
N CYS A 37 -12.18 19.30 -17.30
CA CYS A 37 -10.97 18.50 -17.43
C CYS A 37 -10.62 17.82 -16.08
N ALA A 38 -10.64 18.58 -15.00
CA ALA A 38 -10.37 18.06 -13.67
C ALA A 38 -11.40 16.98 -13.24
N PHE A 39 -12.68 17.19 -13.56
CA PHE A 39 -13.73 16.22 -13.32
C PHE A 39 -13.52 14.94 -14.15
N ALA A 40 -13.18 15.08 -15.44
CA ALA A 40 -12.89 13.93 -16.30
C ALA A 40 -11.70 13.11 -15.79
N ASN A 41 -10.68 13.76 -15.23
CA ASN A 41 -9.52 13.10 -14.61
C ASN A 41 -9.82 12.52 -13.20
N GLY A 42 -10.95 12.93 -12.60
CA GLY A 42 -11.40 12.48 -11.27
C GLY A 42 -12.54 11.47 -11.32
N GLN A 43 -13.65 11.80 -10.68
CA GLN A 43 -14.84 10.94 -10.58
C GLN A 43 -15.93 11.30 -11.58
N GLY A 44 -15.70 12.23 -12.50
CA GLY A 44 -16.71 12.92 -13.29
C GLY A 44 -17.29 14.10 -12.51
N GLY A 45 -18.25 14.77 -13.10
CA GLY A 45 -18.90 15.91 -12.45
C GLY A 45 -19.67 16.81 -13.40
N ARG A 46 -20.14 17.93 -12.90
CA ARG A 46 -20.97 18.86 -13.67
C ARG A 46 -20.66 20.33 -13.35
N VAL A 47 -20.79 21.16 -14.37
CA VAL A 47 -20.71 22.63 -14.25
C VAL A 47 -22.08 23.21 -14.55
N LEU A 48 -22.60 24.08 -13.68
CA LEU A 48 -23.86 24.78 -13.85
C LEU A 48 -23.59 26.23 -14.28
N PHE A 49 -23.90 26.57 -15.53
CA PHE A 49 -23.86 27.96 -16.00
C PHE A 49 -25.22 28.62 -15.77
N GLY A 50 -25.22 29.79 -15.16
CA GLY A 50 -26.41 30.52 -14.72
C GLY A 50 -26.61 30.46 -13.22
N VAL A 51 -25.55 30.02 -12.48
CA VAL A 51 -25.52 30.00 -11.01
C VAL A 51 -24.30 30.80 -10.53
N THR A 52 -24.51 31.66 -9.55
CA THR A 52 -23.41 32.43 -8.97
C THR A 52 -22.58 31.55 -8.02
N PRO A 53 -21.31 31.86 -7.75
CA PRO A 53 -20.52 31.17 -6.76
C PRO A 53 -21.14 31.12 -5.35
N ALA A 54 -22.00 32.09 -5.03
CA ALA A 54 -22.74 32.13 -3.77
C ALA A 54 -24.00 31.27 -3.77
N GLY A 55 -24.21 30.41 -4.81
CA GLY A 55 -25.36 29.51 -4.87
C GLY A 55 -26.69 30.20 -5.23
N LYS A 56 -26.67 31.35 -5.92
CA LYS A 56 -27.90 31.99 -6.42
C LYS A 56 -28.13 31.60 -7.88
N VAL A 57 -29.25 30.98 -8.18
CA VAL A 57 -29.71 30.69 -9.56
C VAL A 57 -30.16 32.01 -10.19
N VAL A 58 -29.43 32.47 -11.20
CA VAL A 58 -29.74 33.73 -11.93
C VAL A 58 -30.21 33.45 -13.35
N GLY A 59 -29.90 32.26 -13.88
CA GLY A 59 -30.14 31.92 -15.28
C GLY A 59 -29.32 32.78 -16.26
N GLN A 60 -29.39 32.45 -17.52
CA GLN A 60 -28.81 33.22 -18.62
C GLN A 60 -29.62 33.03 -19.89
N THR A 61 -29.59 33.97 -20.80
CA THR A 61 -30.12 33.77 -22.17
C THR A 61 -29.14 32.91 -22.94
N VAL A 62 -29.62 31.79 -23.47
CA VAL A 62 -28.83 30.83 -24.27
C VAL A 62 -29.23 30.99 -25.74
N SER A 63 -28.25 31.38 -26.59
CA SER A 63 -28.40 31.40 -28.04
C SER A 63 -27.57 30.25 -28.67
N ASP A 64 -27.92 29.90 -29.91
CA ASP A 64 -27.17 28.88 -30.66
C ASP A 64 -25.69 29.24 -30.79
N ARG A 65 -25.37 30.52 -31.02
CA ARG A 65 -24.00 31.01 -31.03
C ARG A 65 -23.22 30.69 -29.74
N LYS A 66 -23.86 30.82 -28.56
CA LYS A 66 -23.21 30.47 -27.27
C LYS A 66 -22.96 28.99 -27.14
N LEU A 67 -23.85 28.16 -27.68
CA LEU A 67 -23.66 26.71 -27.70
C LEU A 67 -22.52 26.31 -28.67
N GLU A 68 -22.45 26.94 -29.83
CA GLU A 68 -21.34 26.78 -30.78
C GLU A 68 -20.00 27.16 -30.18
N GLU A 69 -19.94 28.33 -29.52
CA GLU A 69 -18.72 28.76 -28.84
C GLU A 69 -18.30 27.81 -27.71
N LEU A 70 -19.25 27.22 -27.00
CA LEU A 70 -18.96 26.21 -25.96
C LEU A 70 -18.49 24.91 -26.61
N ALA A 71 -19.10 24.47 -27.70
CA ALA A 71 -18.71 23.27 -28.43
C ALA A 71 -17.28 23.42 -29.01
N GLN A 72 -16.90 24.62 -29.49
CA GLN A 72 -15.55 24.94 -29.94
C GLN A 72 -14.52 24.81 -28.79
N GLU A 73 -14.85 25.24 -27.58
CA GLU A 73 -13.97 25.05 -26.43
C GLU A 73 -13.78 23.58 -26.09
N PHE A 74 -14.79 22.73 -26.25
CA PHE A 74 -14.68 21.27 -26.00
C PHE A 74 -13.70 20.58 -26.94
N GLN A 75 -13.44 21.13 -28.12
CA GLN A 75 -12.42 20.59 -29.06
C GLN A 75 -10.98 20.72 -28.53
N ASN A 76 -10.76 21.55 -27.50
CA ASN A 76 -9.44 21.73 -26.87
C ASN A 76 -9.12 20.67 -25.82
N PHE A 77 -9.98 19.64 -25.65
CA PHE A 77 -9.65 18.48 -24.81
C PHE A 77 -8.82 17.47 -25.59
N GLU A 78 -7.72 17.02 -24.99
CA GLU A 78 -6.85 15.99 -25.56
C GLU A 78 -6.45 14.97 -24.46
N PRO A 79 -6.78 13.67 -24.62
CA PRO A 79 -7.68 13.11 -25.63
C PRO A 79 -9.10 13.71 -25.56
N PRO A 80 -9.92 13.57 -26.63
CA PRO A 80 -11.25 14.15 -26.66
C PRO A 80 -12.11 13.70 -25.46
N VAL A 81 -12.72 14.67 -24.81
CA VAL A 81 -13.76 14.46 -23.79
C VAL A 81 -15.08 14.92 -24.38
N PHE A 82 -16.17 14.21 -24.13
CA PHE A 82 -17.48 14.49 -24.69
C PHE A 82 -18.45 14.96 -23.60
N PRO A 83 -18.46 16.26 -23.23
CA PRO A 83 -19.40 16.80 -22.27
C PRO A 83 -20.85 16.70 -22.80
N VAL A 84 -21.77 16.32 -21.93
CA VAL A 84 -23.21 16.35 -22.21
C VAL A 84 -23.75 17.68 -21.74
N VAL A 85 -24.48 18.39 -22.63
CA VAL A 85 -25.06 19.70 -22.34
C VAL A 85 -26.59 19.58 -22.29
N GLU A 86 -27.16 19.97 -21.16
CA GLU A 86 -28.61 20.05 -20.95
C GLU A 86 -29.03 21.49 -20.69
N ARG A 87 -30.17 21.89 -21.23
CA ARG A 87 -30.80 23.21 -21.05
C ARG A 87 -31.99 23.09 -20.11
N VAL A 88 -31.97 23.83 -19.02
CA VAL A 88 -33.03 23.82 -18.02
C VAL A 88 -33.59 25.22 -17.85
N ASN A 89 -34.90 25.41 -18.17
CA ASN A 89 -35.59 26.68 -17.98
C ASN A 89 -35.82 26.92 -16.48
N VAL A 90 -35.37 28.06 -15.97
CA VAL A 90 -35.50 28.44 -14.56
C VAL A 90 -36.35 29.66 -14.36
N ALA A 91 -36.55 30.50 -15.40
CA ALA A 91 -37.47 31.61 -15.49
C ALA A 91 -37.77 31.93 -16.96
N PRO A 92 -38.80 32.71 -17.29
CA PRO A 92 -39.09 33.09 -18.67
C PRO A 92 -37.90 33.72 -19.38
N GLY A 93 -37.41 33.04 -20.44
CA GLY A 93 -36.23 33.44 -21.20
C GLY A 93 -34.88 33.28 -20.53
N LEU A 94 -34.84 32.66 -19.34
CA LEU A 94 -33.61 32.40 -18.58
C LEU A 94 -33.44 30.87 -18.34
N GLU A 95 -32.27 30.39 -18.70
CA GLU A 95 -31.88 28.97 -18.58
C GLU A 95 -30.62 28.78 -17.78
N VAL A 96 -30.51 27.62 -17.16
CA VAL A 96 -29.25 27.08 -16.62
C VAL A 96 -28.77 26.02 -17.61
N LEU A 97 -27.50 26.13 -18.05
CA LEU A 97 -26.86 25.05 -18.79
C LEU A 97 -26.15 24.12 -17.79
N VAL A 98 -26.53 22.87 -17.82
CA VAL A 98 -25.87 21.80 -17.07
C VAL A 98 -24.91 21.09 -18.02
N VAL A 99 -23.61 21.20 -17.78
CA VAL A 99 -22.57 20.54 -18.57
C VAL A 99 -21.94 19.46 -17.72
N SER A 100 -22.13 18.21 -18.11
CA SER A 100 -21.70 17.05 -17.36
C SER A 100 -20.63 16.26 -18.10
N VAL A 101 -19.64 15.75 -17.38
CA VAL A 101 -18.65 14.80 -17.89
C VAL A 101 -18.59 13.56 -17.00
N ALA A 102 -18.44 12.41 -17.63
CA ALA A 102 -18.07 11.19 -16.92
C ALA A 102 -16.55 11.16 -16.68
N ARG A 103 -16.11 10.28 -15.78
CA ARG A 103 -14.67 9.96 -15.65
C ARG A 103 -14.14 9.47 -16.99
N SER A 104 -13.05 10.04 -17.46
CA SER A 104 -12.34 9.59 -18.64
C SER A 104 -11.55 8.31 -18.35
N ALA A 105 -11.50 7.41 -19.33
CA ALA A 105 -10.63 6.24 -19.26
C ALA A 105 -9.15 6.60 -19.45
N ARG A 106 -8.87 7.75 -20.03
CA ARG A 106 -7.53 8.28 -20.33
C ARG A 106 -7.36 9.64 -19.68
N VAL A 107 -6.14 9.96 -19.31
CA VAL A 107 -5.87 11.27 -18.70
C VAL A 107 -6.07 12.37 -19.74
N ALA A 108 -6.96 13.30 -19.44
CA ALA A 108 -7.30 14.41 -20.33
C ALA A 108 -6.53 15.68 -19.95
N GLY A 109 -6.10 16.42 -20.96
CA GLY A 109 -5.64 17.78 -20.87
C GLY A 109 -6.65 18.75 -21.53
N PHE A 110 -6.73 19.96 -21.04
CA PHE A 110 -7.40 21.07 -21.71
C PHE A 110 -6.34 22.05 -22.21
N ARG A 111 -6.28 22.26 -23.54
CA ARG A 111 -5.19 23.02 -24.18
C ARG A 111 -3.80 22.50 -23.79
N GLY A 112 -3.62 21.18 -23.78
CA GLY A 112 -2.37 20.51 -23.42
C GLY A 112 -2.01 20.52 -21.93
N VAL A 113 -2.85 21.07 -21.04
CA VAL A 113 -2.60 21.16 -19.61
C VAL A 113 -3.56 20.21 -18.86
N PRO A 114 -3.07 19.22 -18.11
CA PRO A 114 -3.90 18.38 -17.26
C PRO A 114 -4.30 19.13 -15.98
N TYR A 115 -5.56 19.00 -15.60
CA TYR A 115 -6.10 19.61 -14.38
C TYR A 115 -6.61 18.51 -13.43
N GLU A 116 -6.56 18.81 -12.13
CA GLU A 116 -7.17 17.99 -11.08
C GLU A 116 -8.05 18.84 -10.16
N ARG A 117 -8.99 18.16 -9.48
CA ARG A 117 -9.88 18.78 -8.51
C ARG A 117 -9.43 18.41 -7.10
N VAL A 118 -9.27 19.43 -6.24
CA VAL A 118 -8.99 19.27 -4.82
C VAL A 118 -10.07 20.02 -4.05
N LEU A 119 -10.96 19.27 -3.42
CA LEU A 119 -12.19 19.79 -2.82
C LEU A 119 -13.02 20.56 -3.87
N ASN A 120 -13.21 21.87 -3.68
CA ASN A 120 -13.91 22.76 -4.62
C ASN A 120 -12.97 23.61 -5.50
N THR A 121 -11.67 23.28 -5.57
CA THR A 121 -10.69 24.06 -6.33
C THR A 121 -10.10 23.25 -7.48
N THR A 122 -10.08 23.85 -8.67
CA THR A 122 -9.41 23.31 -9.85
C THR A 122 -7.99 23.87 -9.93
N ARG A 123 -7.00 22.98 -10.04
CA ARG A 123 -5.58 23.36 -10.21
C ARG A 123 -4.92 22.53 -11.31
N VAL A 124 -3.78 23.01 -11.79
CA VAL A 124 -2.93 22.19 -12.68
C VAL A 124 -2.49 20.94 -11.91
N MET A 125 -2.60 19.81 -12.58
CA MET A 125 -2.20 18.53 -12.00
C MET A 125 -0.70 18.53 -11.75
N PRO A 126 -0.23 18.11 -10.55
CA PRO A 126 1.19 17.94 -10.29
C PRO A 126 1.84 16.97 -11.28
N ARG A 127 3.08 17.27 -11.67
CA ARG A 127 3.81 16.46 -12.67
C ARG A 127 3.88 14.98 -12.28
N GLU A 128 4.12 14.70 -11.02
CA GLU A 128 4.21 13.32 -10.49
C GLU A 128 2.87 12.57 -10.63
N THR A 129 1.75 13.23 -10.30
CA THR A 129 0.41 12.67 -10.47
C THR A 129 0.12 12.40 -11.94
N TYR A 130 0.44 13.34 -12.82
CA TYR A 130 0.25 13.18 -14.26
C TYR A 130 1.08 12.02 -14.81
N GLN A 131 2.36 11.93 -14.45
CA GLN A 131 3.24 10.84 -14.87
C GLN A 131 2.73 9.48 -14.40
N ARG A 132 2.27 9.37 -13.14
CA ARG A 132 1.69 8.14 -12.60
C ARG A 132 0.45 7.70 -13.39
N LEU A 133 -0.47 8.62 -13.68
CA LEU A 133 -1.67 8.30 -14.44
C LEU A 133 -1.36 7.88 -15.88
N LEU A 134 -0.38 8.51 -16.53
CA LEU A 134 0.10 8.10 -17.84
C LEU A 134 0.73 6.69 -17.81
N GLN A 135 1.49 6.37 -16.78
CA GLN A 135 2.03 5.02 -16.59
C GLN A 135 0.93 3.98 -16.44
N GLU A 136 -0.12 4.29 -15.65
CA GLU A 136 -1.29 3.41 -15.50
C GLU A 136 -2.03 3.21 -16.84
N GLU A 137 -2.16 4.26 -17.65
CA GLU A 137 -2.74 4.20 -19.00
C GLU A 137 -1.91 3.33 -19.96
N LEU A 138 -0.59 3.54 -20.00
CA LEU A 138 0.32 2.73 -20.79
C LEU A 138 0.34 1.28 -20.35
N HIS A 139 0.28 1.04 -19.03
CA HIS A 139 0.24 -0.28 -18.45
C HIS A 139 -1.00 -1.07 -18.89
N ALA A 140 -2.15 -0.42 -19.11
CA ALA A 140 -3.34 -1.09 -19.61
C ALA A 140 -3.13 -1.73 -20.99
N VAL A 141 -2.24 -1.15 -21.82
CA VAL A 141 -1.95 -1.59 -23.18
C VAL A 141 -0.66 -2.41 -23.27
N LYS A 142 0.40 -1.98 -22.58
CA LYS A 142 1.74 -2.56 -22.62
C LYS A 142 2.23 -2.86 -21.20
N ARG A 143 1.78 -3.97 -20.62
CA ARG A 143 2.33 -4.45 -19.34
C ARG A 143 3.73 -5.01 -19.52
N TRP A 144 4.59 -4.80 -18.55
CA TRP A 144 5.93 -5.39 -18.57
C TRP A 144 5.88 -6.92 -18.67
N GLU A 145 4.97 -7.55 -17.95
CA GLU A 145 4.84 -9.01 -17.86
C GLU A 145 4.38 -9.70 -19.15
N ASN A 146 3.61 -8.98 -20.02
CA ASN A 146 3.10 -9.54 -21.27
C ASN A 146 4.02 -9.29 -22.49
N GLN A 147 5.18 -8.70 -22.28
CA GLN A 147 6.17 -8.52 -23.34
C GLN A 147 6.94 -9.83 -23.58
N PRO A 148 7.40 -10.10 -24.82
CA PRO A 148 8.26 -11.24 -25.09
C PRO A 148 9.53 -11.21 -24.23
N ALA A 149 9.92 -12.37 -23.72
CA ALA A 149 11.21 -12.59 -23.09
C ALA A 149 12.23 -12.96 -24.18
N GLU A 150 12.87 -11.97 -24.76
CA GLU A 150 13.81 -12.15 -25.86
C GLU A 150 14.97 -13.08 -25.45
N GLY A 151 15.33 -14.03 -26.33
CA GLY A 151 16.41 -15.00 -26.05
C GLY A 151 16.06 -16.09 -25.05
N TRP A 152 14.78 -16.20 -24.64
CA TRP A 152 14.31 -17.25 -23.74
C TRP A 152 13.52 -18.32 -24.47
N ASP A 153 13.76 -19.57 -24.07
CA ASP A 153 13.06 -20.78 -24.52
C ASP A 153 12.61 -21.65 -23.34
N ALA A 154 11.80 -22.67 -23.62
CA ALA A 154 11.30 -23.58 -22.61
C ALA A 154 12.41 -24.39 -21.88
N GLY A 155 13.58 -24.56 -22.48
CA GLY A 155 14.72 -25.24 -21.90
C GLY A 155 15.34 -24.50 -20.71
N ARG A 156 15.14 -23.17 -20.61
CA ARG A 156 15.57 -22.33 -19.48
C ARG A 156 14.56 -22.31 -18.35
N LEU A 157 13.36 -22.91 -18.53
CA LEU A 157 12.32 -23.00 -17.51
C LEU A 157 12.45 -24.27 -16.67
N ASP A 158 11.95 -24.24 -15.44
CA ASP A 158 11.86 -25.39 -14.54
C ASP A 158 10.63 -26.23 -14.89
N ALA A 159 10.87 -27.35 -15.59
CA ALA A 159 9.83 -28.27 -16.01
C ALA A 159 9.03 -28.86 -14.83
N ARG A 160 9.67 -29.04 -13.66
CA ARG A 160 8.98 -29.53 -12.45
C ARG A 160 7.97 -28.51 -11.93
N GLU A 161 8.37 -27.25 -11.91
CA GLU A 161 7.48 -26.15 -11.47
C GLU A 161 6.28 -25.98 -12.42
N LEU A 162 6.51 -26.13 -13.75
CA LEU A 162 5.44 -26.13 -14.75
C LEU A 162 4.43 -27.24 -14.50
N VAL A 163 4.91 -28.50 -14.39
CA VAL A 163 4.06 -29.68 -14.15
C VAL A 163 3.31 -29.52 -12.83
N LEU A 164 3.99 -29.12 -11.75
CA LEU A 164 3.37 -28.90 -10.45
C LEU A 164 2.27 -27.84 -10.52
N THR A 165 2.50 -26.75 -11.26
CA THR A 165 1.49 -25.69 -11.44
C THR A 165 0.27 -26.20 -12.21
N LEU A 166 0.46 -26.99 -13.24
CA LEU A 166 -0.63 -27.61 -13.99
C LEU A 166 -1.44 -28.55 -13.09
N GLU A 167 -0.79 -29.50 -12.40
CA GLU A 167 -1.45 -30.49 -11.55
C GLU A 167 -2.24 -29.84 -10.41
N GLU A 168 -1.67 -28.84 -9.74
CA GLU A 168 -2.38 -28.07 -8.73
C GLU A 168 -3.62 -27.33 -9.29
N SER A 169 -3.49 -26.81 -10.51
CA SER A 169 -4.57 -26.11 -11.19
C SER A 169 -5.72 -27.07 -11.58
N ILE A 170 -5.38 -28.26 -12.09
CA ILE A 170 -6.34 -29.32 -12.42
C ILE A 170 -7.04 -29.81 -11.15
N ARG A 171 -6.28 -30.13 -10.10
CA ARG A 171 -6.83 -30.60 -8.82
C ARG A 171 -7.86 -29.64 -8.21
N ARG A 172 -7.70 -28.35 -8.47
CA ARG A 172 -8.61 -27.30 -8.01
C ARG A 172 -9.74 -26.96 -8.97
N GLY A 173 -9.83 -27.67 -10.11
CA GLY A 173 -10.81 -27.40 -11.16
C GLY A 173 -10.66 -26.03 -11.83
N ARG A 174 -9.45 -25.47 -11.82
CA ARG A 174 -9.17 -24.12 -12.37
C ARG A 174 -8.59 -24.16 -13.80
N ILE A 175 -8.30 -25.35 -14.30
CA ILE A 175 -7.92 -25.64 -15.67
C ILE A 175 -8.33 -27.07 -16.01
N GLU A 176 -8.73 -27.32 -17.24
CA GLU A 176 -8.93 -28.67 -17.74
C GLU A 176 -7.60 -29.36 -18.03
N ASP A 177 -7.52 -30.68 -17.84
CA ASP A 177 -6.30 -31.42 -18.15
C ASP A 177 -6.08 -31.43 -19.67
N PRO A 178 -5.00 -30.83 -20.19
CA PRO A 178 -4.70 -30.84 -21.63
C PRO A 178 -4.31 -32.22 -22.15
N GLY A 179 -4.23 -33.25 -21.31
CA GLY A 179 -3.80 -34.60 -21.68
C GLY A 179 -2.33 -34.74 -22.02
N THR A 180 -1.55 -33.69 -21.87
CA THR A 180 -0.10 -33.68 -22.15
C THR A 180 0.66 -32.94 -21.03
N ARG A 181 1.94 -33.27 -20.91
CA ARG A 181 2.88 -32.56 -19.99
C ARG A 181 4.00 -31.85 -20.74
N GLU A 182 3.82 -31.65 -22.06
CA GLU A 182 4.75 -30.86 -22.89
C GLU A 182 4.80 -29.41 -22.42
N PRO A 183 5.99 -28.86 -22.14
CA PRO A 183 6.14 -27.50 -21.57
C PRO A 183 5.40 -26.41 -22.33
N LEU A 184 5.44 -26.41 -23.66
CA LEU A 184 4.77 -25.38 -24.47
C LEU A 184 3.25 -25.47 -24.37
N GLU A 185 2.68 -26.68 -24.29
CA GLU A 185 1.24 -26.88 -24.14
C GLU A 185 0.78 -26.45 -22.72
N ILE A 186 1.59 -26.74 -21.69
CA ILE A 186 1.33 -26.22 -20.34
C ILE A 186 1.34 -24.69 -20.32
N LEU A 187 2.36 -24.07 -20.90
CA LEU A 187 2.50 -22.61 -20.96
C LEU A 187 1.34 -21.96 -21.73
N ARG A 188 0.90 -22.59 -22.82
CA ARG A 188 -0.26 -22.17 -23.60
C ARG A 188 -1.54 -22.23 -22.74
N GLY A 189 -1.78 -23.36 -22.08
CA GLY A 189 -2.91 -23.54 -21.18
C GLY A 189 -2.90 -22.56 -19.99
N LEU A 190 -1.71 -22.18 -19.50
CA LEU A 190 -1.55 -21.19 -18.45
C LEU A 190 -1.71 -19.75 -18.97
N GLY A 191 -1.72 -19.52 -20.28
CA GLY A 191 -1.88 -18.20 -20.88
C GLY A 191 -0.66 -17.28 -20.70
N VAL A 192 0.54 -17.86 -20.69
CA VAL A 192 1.81 -17.13 -20.50
C VAL A 192 2.70 -17.12 -21.76
N LEU A 193 2.14 -17.47 -22.92
CA LEU A 193 2.75 -17.26 -24.23
C LEU A 193 2.19 -16.00 -24.87
N VAL A 194 3.02 -15.34 -25.68
CA VAL A 194 2.70 -14.13 -26.44
C VAL A 194 3.21 -14.28 -27.88
N ASP A 195 2.75 -13.46 -28.81
CA ASP A 195 3.20 -13.44 -30.20
C ASP A 195 3.30 -14.84 -30.85
N GLY A 196 2.23 -15.61 -30.69
CA GLY A 196 2.15 -17.00 -31.16
C GLY A 196 2.71 -18.00 -30.14
N ASN A 197 4.00 -18.13 -30.00
CA ASN A 197 4.65 -19.10 -29.10
C ASN A 197 5.84 -18.52 -28.31
N ALA A 198 6.07 -17.22 -28.37
CA ALA A 198 7.12 -16.61 -27.59
C ALA A 198 6.78 -16.66 -26.09
N LEU A 199 7.78 -16.92 -25.24
CA LEU A 199 7.62 -16.80 -23.80
C LEU A 199 7.36 -15.36 -23.40
N SER A 200 6.35 -15.10 -22.61
CA SER A 200 6.20 -13.81 -21.96
C SER A 200 7.21 -13.63 -20.83
N ARG A 201 7.48 -12.40 -20.41
CA ARG A 201 8.26 -12.15 -19.19
C ARG A 201 7.59 -12.73 -17.95
N ALA A 202 6.25 -12.83 -17.93
CA ALA A 202 5.52 -13.54 -16.88
C ALA A 202 5.92 -15.02 -16.81
N ALA A 203 6.12 -15.72 -17.94
CA ALA A 203 6.58 -17.09 -17.95
C ALA A 203 7.95 -17.25 -17.28
N VAL A 204 8.86 -16.30 -17.52
CA VAL A 204 10.18 -16.29 -16.87
C VAL A 204 10.05 -16.05 -15.35
N VAL A 205 9.25 -15.04 -14.94
CA VAL A 205 9.01 -14.77 -13.51
C VAL A 205 8.47 -16.00 -12.78
N LEU A 206 7.57 -16.74 -13.42
CA LEU A 206 6.87 -17.87 -12.79
C LEU A 206 7.69 -19.17 -12.82
N PHE A 207 8.54 -19.37 -13.83
CA PHE A 207 9.08 -20.69 -14.13
C PHE A 207 10.58 -20.75 -14.47
N CYS A 208 11.34 -19.65 -14.41
CA CYS A 208 12.78 -19.73 -14.68
C CYS A 208 13.47 -20.69 -13.68
N LYS A 209 14.53 -21.37 -14.14
CA LYS A 209 15.43 -22.11 -13.24
C LYS A 209 16.14 -21.13 -12.30
N ASP A 210 16.49 -21.59 -11.11
CA ASP A 210 17.26 -20.80 -10.15
C ASP A 210 18.52 -20.26 -10.84
N GLU A 211 18.80 -18.96 -10.65
CA GLU A 211 19.93 -18.22 -11.22
C GLU A 211 19.96 -18.10 -12.75
N ALA A 212 19.16 -18.89 -13.51
CA ALA A 212 19.12 -18.78 -14.95
C ALA A 212 18.59 -17.43 -15.46
N ALA A 213 17.89 -16.69 -14.61
CA ALA A 213 17.38 -15.35 -14.90
C ALA A 213 18.47 -14.27 -14.92
N LEU A 214 19.63 -14.52 -14.30
CA LEU A 214 20.76 -13.61 -14.36
C LEU A 214 21.50 -13.75 -15.70
N PRO A 215 21.92 -12.66 -16.36
CA PRO A 215 21.80 -11.24 -16.01
C PRO A 215 20.49 -10.58 -16.51
N ASP A 216 19.63 -11.29 -17.26
CA ASP A 216 18.50 -10.71 -17.99
C ASP A 216 17.42 -10.14 -17.05
N PHE A 217 17.17 -10.82 -15.93
CA PHE A 217 16.14 -10.49 -14.96
C PHE A 217 16.69 -10.46 -13.51
N PRO A 218 17.65 -9.56 -13.18
CA PRO A 218 18.26 -9.50 -11.86
C PRO A 218 17.26 -9.19 -10.75
N GLN A 219 16.10 -8.63 -11.10
CA GLN A 219 15.01 -8.35 -10.19
C GLN A 219 14.29 -9.60 -9.68
N LEU A 220 14.50 -10.79 -10.24
CA LEU A 220 13.97 -12.05 -9.68
C LEU A 220 14.75 -12.43 -8.42
N LEU A 221 14.69 -11.56 -7.43
CA LEU A 221 15.48 -11.56 -6.21
C LEU A 221 14.58 -11.51 -4.99
N LEU A 222 14.85 -12.40 -4.05
CA LEU A 222 14.35 -12.38 -2.68
C LEU A 222 15.52 -12.07 -1.74
N LYS A 223 15.33 -11.09 -0.87
CA LYS A 223 16.22 -10.80 0.25
C LYS A 223 15.52 -11.17 1.55
N VAL A 224 16.15 -11.95 2.41
CA VAL A 224 15.66 -12.23 3.75
C VAL A 224 16.71 -11.86 4.77
N ALA A 225 16.31 -11.19 5.84
CA ALA A 225 17.22 -10.80 6.90
C ALA A 225 16.56 -10.89 8.27
N ARG A 226 17.31 -11.34 9.27
CA ARG A 226 16.99 -11.19 10.67
C ARG A 226 17.97 -10.20 11.28
N PHE A 227 17.44 -9.13 11.83
CA PHE A 227 18.19 -8.08 12.50
C PHE A 227 18.19 -8.29 14.00
N LYS A 228 19.25 -7.84 14.66
CA LYS A 228 19.32 -7.74 16.12
C LYS A 228 18.76 -6.39 16.55
N GLY A 229 17.79 -6.41 17.46
CA GLY A 229 17.13 -5.19 17.89
C GLY A 229 16.09 -4.69 16.88
N VAL A 230 15.90 -3.37 16.84
CA VAL A 230 14.81 -2.71 16.08
C VAL A 230 15.34 -1.88 14.89
N THR A 231 16.65 -1.91 14.64
CA THR A 231 17.32 -1.19 13.55
C THR A 231 17.95 -2.17 12.56
N ARG A 232 18.46 -1.65 11.42
CA ARG A 232 19.14 -2.44 10.38
C ARG A 232 20.66 -2.49 10.54
N ASP A 233 21.17 -2.23 11.74
CA ASP A 233 22.61 -2.04 11.95
C ASP A 233 23.36 -3.37 12.09
N GLU A 234 22.76 -4.40 12.67
CA GLU A 234 23.39 -5.69 12.92
C GLU A 234 22.53 -6.84 12.42
N PHE A 235 23.11 -7.69 11.54
CA PHE A 235 22.46 -8.89 11.02
C PHE A 235 22.72 -10.09 11.91
N LEU A 236 21.67 -10.84 12.26
CA LEU A 236 21.78 -12.20 12.79
C LEU A 236 21.76 -13.23 11.67
N ASP A 237 21.02 -12.95 10.59
CA ASP A 237 20.97 -13.72 9.35
C ASP A 237 20.72 -12.80 8.18
N ASN A 238 21.36 -13.06 7.02
CA ASN A 238 21.17 -12.29 5.80
C ASN A 238 21.43 -13.19 4.59
N ARG A 239 20.37 -13.48 3.84
CA ARG A 239 20.41 -14.36 2.66
C ARG A 239 19.75 -13.68 1.46
N GLN A 240 20.28 -13.99 0.26
CA GLN A 240 19.70 -13.56 -1.00
C GLN A 240 19.51 -14.77 -1.90
N PHE A 241 18.38 -14.80 -2.61
CA PHE A 241 18.02 -15.91 -3.49
C PHE A 241 17.52 -15.37 -4.81
N HIS A 242 18.01 -15.94 -5.91
CA HIS A 242 17.46 -15.75 -7.25
C HIS A 242 16.62 -16.96 -7.64
N GLY A 243 15.67 -16.75 -8.56
CA GLY A 243 14.82 -17.80 -9.08
C GLY A 243 13.40 -17.36 -9.41
N ASN A 244 12.55 -18.30 -9.75
CA ASN A 244 11.15 -18.02 -10.05
C ASN A 244 10.35 -17.64 -8.80
N ALA A 245 9.21 -16.95 -9.01
CA ALA A 245 8.39 -16.43 -7.92
C ALA A 245 7.90 -17.52 -6.96
N PHE A 246 7.55 -18.71 -7.45
CA PHE A 246 7.09 -19.79 -6.59
C PHE A 246 8.21 -20.36 -5.72
N ALA A 247 9.41 -20.54 -6.29
CA ALA A 247 10.57 -21.00 -5.54
C ALA A 247 10.99 -19.96 -4.49
N LEU A 248 11.00 -18.67 -4.86
CA LEU A 248 11.33 -17.59 -3.94
C LEU A 248 10.29 -17.46 -2.81
N MET A 249 9.01 -17.62 -3.11
CA MET A 249 7.96 -17.61 -2.09
C MET A 249 8.15 -18.74 -1.08
N ARG A 250 8.44 -19.96 -1.54
CA ARG A 250 8.74 -21.10 -0.63
C ARG A 250 9.98 -20.85 0.23
N LYS A 251 11.02 -20.20 -0.34
CA LYS A 251 12.23 -19.82 0.41
C LYS A 251 11.90 -18.77 1.49
N ALA A 252 11.02 -17.80 1.19
CA ALA A 252 10.55 -16.82 2.16
C ALA A 252 9.70 -17.46 3.27
N GLU A 253 8.75 -18.32 2.93
CA GLU A 253 7.94 -19.08 3.91
C GLU A 253 8.83 -19.89 4.85
N ARG A 254 9.81 -20.61 4.30
CA ARG A 254 10.78 -21.39 5.11
C ARG A 254 11.56 -20.51 6.06
N PHE A 255 12.10 -19.39 5.57
CA PHE A 255 12.82 -18.42 6.42
C PHE A 255 11.95 -17.93 7.58
N LEU A 256 10.67 -17.62 7.32
CA LEU A 256 9.74 -17.18 8.36
C LEU A 256 9.46 -18.27 9.39
N ILE A 257 9.23 -19.52 8.94
CA ILE A 257 9.00 -20.65 9.84
C ILE A 257 10.24 -20.92 10.73
N GLU A 258 11.45 -20.82 10.16
CA GLU A 258 12.70 -21.03 10.88
C GLU A 258 13.07 -19.91 11.85
N SER A 259 12.64 -18.66 11.55
CA SER A 259 13.11 -17.46 12.24
C SER A 259 12.11 -16.85 13.21
N LEU A 260 10.81 -17.07 12.99
CA LEU A 260 9.77 -16.53 13.87
C LEU A 260 9.76 -17.26 15.21
N PRO A 261 9.60 -16.54 16.33
CA PRO A 261 9.38 -17.13 17.62
C PRO A 261 8.14 -18.05 17.62
N VAL A 262 8.21 -19.13 18.35
CA VAL A 262 7.11 -20.09 18.53
C VAL A 262 6.59 -19.95 19.96
N ALA A 263 5.30 -19.66 20.11
CA ALA A 263 4.66 -19.66 21.41
C ALA A 263 4.27 -21.08 21.79
N GLY A 264 4.93 -21.62 22.82
CA GLY A 264 4.60 -22.93 23.35
C GLY A 264 3.48 -22.89 24.38
N ARG A 265 2.38 -23.57 24.12
CA ARG A 265 1.26 -23.71 25.06
C ARG A 265 1.20 -25.13 25.60
N ILE A 266 1.20 -25.26 26.95
CA ILE A 266 0.88 -26.53 27.60
C ILE A 266 -0.64 -26.65 27.65
N VAL A 267 -1.17 -27.67 26.96
CA VAL A 267 -2.61 -27.96 26.95
C VAL A 267 -2.91 -28.89 28.14
N PRO A 268 -3.78 -28.52 29.07
CA PRO A 268 -4.14 -29.41 30.18
C PRO A 268 -4.66 -30.76 29.68
N GLY A 269 -4.10 -31.85 30.20
CA GLY A 269 -4.46 -33.23 29.81
C GLY A 269 -3.69 -33.82 28.61
N ARG A 270 -2.73 -33.09 28.04
CA ARG A 270 -1.75 -33.61 27.07
C ARG A 270 -0.34 -33.46 27.61
N MET A 271 0.51 -34.46 27.39
CA MET A 271 1.93 -34.40 27.75
C MET A 271 2.75 -33.60 26.72
N GLU A 272 2.21 -33.42 25.53
CA GLU A 272 2.85 -32.70 24.43
C GLU A 272 2.50 -31.20 24.50
N ARG A 273 3.51 -30.38 24.29
CA ARG A 273 3.38 -28.93 24.12
C ARG A 273 2.88 -28.63 22.70
N GLU A 274 1.87 -27.80 22.55
CA GLU A 274 1.49 -27.27 21.23
C GLU A 274 2.32 -26.01 20.93
N ASP A 275 3.13 -26.11 19.89
CA ASP A 275 3.94 -25.01 19.40
C ASP A 275 3.18 -24.27 18.28
N THR A 276 2.79 -23.03 18.54
CA THR A 276 2.06 -22.19 17.58
C THR A 276 2.97 -21.06 17.12
N PRO A 277 3.12 -20.82 15.82
CA PRO A 277 3.84 -19.64 15.32
C PRO A 277 3.23 -18.35 15.90
N LEU A 278 4.08 -17.41 16.25
CA LEU A 278 3.67 -16.13 16.85
C LEU A 278 2.74 -15.30 15.95
N LEU A 279 2.94 -15.43 14.62
CA LEU A 279 2.08 -14.83 13.60
C LEU A 279 1.34 -15.91 12.80
N PRO A 280 0.07 -15.69 12.41
CA PRO A 280 -0.68 -16.65 11.59
C PRO A 280 0.01 -16.92 10.25
N VAL A 281 0.39 -18.16 9.99
CA VAL A 281 1.11 -18.58 8.77
C VAL A 281 0.33 -18.22 7.50
N GLU A 282 -1.00 -18.36 7.53
CA GLU A 282 -1.85 -18.00 6.38
C GLU A 282 -1.84 -16.49 6.08
N ALA A 283 -1.75 -15.63 7.11
CA ALA A 283 -1.65 -14.19 6.93
C ALA A 283 -0.30 -13.81 6.29
N LEU A 284 0.78 -14.45 6.74
CA LEU A 284 2.11 -14.25 6.18
C LEU A 284 2.19 -14.73 4.73
N ARG A 285 1.60 -15.89 4.44
CA ARG A 285 1.54 -16.43 3.07
C ARG A 285 0.78 -15.51 2.12
N GLU A 286 -0.35 -14.97 2.54
CA GLU A 286 -1.13 -14.01 1.77
C GLU A 286 -0.33 -12.72 1.51
N ALA A 287 0.35 -12.20 2.53
CA ALA A 287 1.18 -11.00 2.38
C ALA A 287 2.38 -11.22 1.44
N LEU A 288 3.03 -12.39 1.52
CA LEU A 288 4.10 -12.79 0.59
C LEU A 288 3.57 -12.92 -0.83
N ALA A 289 2.44 -13.59 -1.03
CA ALA A 289 1.83 -13.73 -2.36
C ALA A 289 1.53 -12.35 -2.98
N ASN A 290 0.93 -11.44 -2.20
CA ASN A 290 0.68 -10.07 -2.64
C ASN A 290 1.98 -9.33 -3.00
N ALA A 291 3.06 -9.51 -2.24
CA ALA A 291 4.35 -8.90 -2.52
C ALA A 291 4.95 -9.37 -3.85
N PHE A 292 4.76 -10.63 -4.26
CA PHE A 292 5.19 -11.13 -5.57
C PHE A 292 4.25 -10.73 -6.70
N VAL A 293 2.93 -10.78 -6.48
CA VAL A 293 1.92 -10.49 -7.52
C VAL A 293 1.87 -9.01 -7.89
N HIS A 294 1.97 -8.11 -6.90
CA HIS A 294 1.81 -6.67 -7.10
C HIS A 294 3.13 -5.90 -7.27
N ARG A 295 4.24 -6.60 -7.24
CA ARG A 295 5.55 -6.00 -7.46
C ARG A 295 5.67 -5.34 -8.82
N ASP A 296 6.38 -4.21 -8.91
CA ASP A 296 6.80 -3.66 -10.19
C ASP A 296 8.07 -4.37 -10.70
N TYR A 297 7.89 -5.30 -11.64
CA TYR A 297 8.98 -6.04 -12.27
C TYR A 297 9.74 -5.24 -13.33
N ALA A 298 9.27 -4.06 -13.73
CA ALA A 298 10.01 -3.17 -14.63
C ALA A 298 11.21 -2.52 -13.93
N ILE A 299 11.24 -2.51 -12.60
CA ILE A 299 12.34 -1.95 -11.80
C ILE A 299 13.44 -3.00 -11.62
N GLY A 300 14.49 -2.94 -12.46
CA GLY A 300 15.55 -3.95 -12.55
C GLY A 300 16.39 -4.12 -11.26
N GLY A 301 16.56 -3.08 -10.45
CA GLY A 301 17.29 -3.15 -9.17
C GLY A 301 16.45 -3.57 -7.97
N GLY A 302 15.16 -3.90 -8.17
CA GLY A 302 14.23 -4.21 -7.10
C GLY A 302 14.31 -5.64 -6.57
N SER A 303 13.62 -5.89 -5.45
CA SER A 303 13.48 -7.22 -4.84
C SER A 303 12.17 -7.32 -4.06
N VAL A 304 11.74 -8.54 -3.74
CA VAL A 304 10.90 -8.79 -2.56
C VAL A 304 11.85 -8.96 -1.39
N SER A 305 11.55 -8.33 -0.25
CA SER A 305 12.39 -8.45 0.93
C SER A 305 11.56 -8.81 2.17
N VAL A 306 12.11 -9.67 3.02
CA VAL A 306 11.54 -10.06 4.31
C VAL A 306 12.54 -9.67 5.38
N ALA A 307 12.17 -8.74 6.24
CA ALA A 307 13.02 -8.21 7.30
C ALA A 307 12.38 -8.45 8.66
N LEU A 308 13.00 -9.32 9.45
CA LEU A 308 12.57 -9.67 10.80
C LEU A 308 13.41 -8.91 11.82
N TYR A 309 12.75 -8.16 12.72
CA TYR A 309 13.33 -7.44 13.85
C TYR A 309 12.84 -8.05 15.17
N ASP A 310 13.32 -7.57 16.28
CA ASP A 310 12.86 -8.05 17.59
C ASP A 310 11.42 -7.60 17.92
N ASP A 311 10.95 -6.49 17.30
CA ASP A 311 9.63 -5.89 17.55
C ASP A 311 8.64 -6.04 16.40
N ARG A 312 9.10 -6.39 15.19
CA ARG A 312 8.25 -6.44 14.00
C ARG A 312 8.81 -7.31 12.88
N LEU A 313 7.94 -7.67 11.95
CA LEU A 313 8.27 -8.25 10.66
C LEU A 313 7.83 -7.29 9.55
N GLU A 314 8.73 -6.95 8.61
CA GLU A 314 8.42 -6.18 7.41
C GLU A 314 8.49 -7.07 6.16
N ILE A 315 7.42 -7.10 5.35
CA ILE A 315 7.42 -7.65 3.99
C ILE A 315 7.40 -6.47 3.03
N ILE A 316 8.42 -6.36 2.20
CA ILE A 316 8.70 -5.19 1.36
C ILE A 316 8.67 -5.63 -0.11
N SER A 317 7.88 -4.95 -0.92
CA SER A 317 7.80 -5.15 -2.36
C SER A 317 8.09 -3.84 -3.09
N ILE A 318 9.08 -3.85 -4.00
CA ILE A 318 9.40 -2.66 -4.80
C ILE A 318 8.27 -2.37 -5.77
N GLY A 319 7.85 -1.11 -5.82
CA GLY A 319 6.74 -0.58 -6.60
C GLY A 319 5.88 0.36 -5.79
N ASP A 320 4.78 0.80 -6.37
CA ASP A 320 3.81 1.72 -5.77
C ASP A 320 2.42 1.08 -5.74
N LEU A 321 1.48 1.74 -5.08
CA LEU A 321 0.05 1.43 -5.19
C LEU A 321 -0.51 2.14 -6.43
N HIS A 322 -1.22 1.38 -7.27
CA HIS A 322 -1.76 1.87 -8.53
C HIS A 322 -3.28 2.00 -8.49
N PHE A 323 -3.86 2.58 -9.54
CA PHE A 323 -5.30 2.70 -9.75
C PHE A 323 -6.04 3.48 -8.64
N GLY A 324 -5.35 4.44 -8.02
CA GLY A 324 -5.90 5.27 -6.95
C GLY A 324 -6.06 4.55 -5.60
N LEU A 325 -5.46 3.37 -5.45
CA LEU A 325 -5.42 2.69 -4.16
C LEU A 325 -4.50 3.43 -3.19
N THR A 326 -4.93 3.52 -1.94
CA THR A 326 -4.13 4.04 -0.82
C THR A 326 -3.99 2.95 0.24
N PRO A 327 -3.03 3.06 1.16
CA PRO A 327 -2.92 2.12 2.28
C PRO A 327 -4.22 1.96 3.06
N GLU A 328 -4.98 3.05 3.26
CA GLU A 328 -6.27 3.05 3.96
C GLU A 328 -7.37 2.36 3.14
N ALA A 329 -7.35 2.53 1.81
CA ALA A 329 -8.31 1.87 0.91
C ALA A 329 -8.12 0.35 0.90
N LEU A 330 -6.87 -0.14 1.02
CA LEU A 330 -6.56 -1.57 1.10
C LEU A 330 -7.11 -2.25 2.37
N LEU A 331 -7.42 -1.49 3.41
CA LEU A 331 -8.04 -1.99 4.65
C LEU A 331 -9.58 -2.02 4.58
N ARG A 332 -10.18 -1.69 3.43
CA ARG A 332 -11.62 -1.72 3.15
C ARG A 332 -11.91 -2.64 1.96
N GLU A 333 -13.17 -2.90 1.69
CA GLU A 333 -13.57 -3.62 0.48
C GLU A 333 -13.17 -2.83 -0.77
N HIS A 334 -12.45 -3.49 -1.67
CA HIS A 334 -11.98 -2.93 -2.94
C HIS A 334 -11.91 -4.01 -4.01
N GLU A 335 -11.98 -3.60 -5.26
CA GLU A 335 -11.79 -4.51 -6.40
C GLU A 335 -10.32 -4.94 -6.52
N SER A 336 -10.11 -6.22 -6.80
CA SER A 336 -8.78 -6.77 -7.09
C SER A 336 -8.31 -6.33 -8.48
N ARG A 337 -7.33 -5.45 -8.53
CA ARG A 337 -6.73 -4.96 -9.79
C ARG A 337 -5.21 -5.20 -9.73
N PRO A 338 -4.75 -6.42 -10.04
CA PRO A 338 -3.34 -6.75 -9.95
C PRO A 338 -2.53 -5.96 -11.00
N TRP A 339 -1.36 -5.47 -10.58
CA TRP A 339 -0.41 -4.84 -11.50
C TRP A 339 0.12 -5.82 -12.54
N ASN A 340 0.26 -7.11 -12.18
CA ASN A 340 0.69 -8.19 -13.06
C ASN A 340 -0.41 -9.25 -13.20
N PRO A 341 -1.45 -9.03 -14.03
CA PRO A 341 -2.58 -9.96 -14.13
C PRO A 341 -2.21 -11.37 -14.62
N MET A 342 -1.19 -11.55 -15.47
CA MET A 342 -0.76 -12.89 -15.90
C MET A 342 -0.12 -13.66 -14.74
N ILE A 343 0.75 -13.00 -13.97
CA ILE A 343 1.35 -13.57 -12.75
C ILE A 343 0.27 -13.88 -11.73
N ALA A 344 -0.63 -12.92 -11.46
CA ALA A 344 -1.76 -13.09 -10.55
C ALA A 344 -2.63 -14.29 -10.94
N HIS A 345 -2.92 -14.46 -12.23
CA HIS A 345 -3.73 -15.56 -12.74
C HIS A 345 -3.06 -16.92 -12.51
N ALA A 346 -1.74 -17.02 -12.69
CA ALA A 346 -1.00 -18.25 -12.37
C ALA A 346 -1.03 -18.57 -10.87
N PHE A 347 -0.86 -17.55 -10.00
CA PHE A 347 -1.00 -17.71 -8.56
C PHE A 347 -2.42 -18.13 -8.15
N TYR A 348 -3.45 -17.54 -8.78
CA TYR A 348 -4.83 -17.97 -8.58
C TYR A 348 -5.03 -19.42 -9.00
N ARG A 349 -4.66 -19.80 -10.23
CA ARG A 349 -4.82 -21.17 -10.74
C ARG A 349 -4.17 -22.19 -9.81
N ARG A 350 -3.03 -21.88 -9.27
CA ARG A 350 -2.32 -22.69 -8.29
C ARG A 350 -2.96 -22.68 -6.88
N GLY A 351 -3.96 -21.84 -6.63
CA GLY A 351 -4.66 -21.74 -5.35
C GLY A 351 -3.88 -21.04 -4.25
N ILE A 352 -2.94 -20.18 -4.64
CA ILE A 352 -2.15 -19.41 -3.69
C ILE A 352 -2.90 -18.16 -3.27
N ILE A 353 -3.60 -17.50 -4.20
CA ILE A 353 -4.41 -16.28 -3.94
C ILE A 353 -5.86 -16.48 -4.36
N GLU A 354 -6.72 -15.59 -3.86
CA GLU A 354 -8.10 -15.36 -4.31
C GLU A 354 -8.16 -14.12 -5.20
N THR A 355 -9.24 -13.96 -6.00
CA THR A 355 -9.37 -12.88 -6.99
C THR A 355 -10.37 -11.78 -6.62
N TRP A 356 -10.95 -11.83 -5.42
CA TRP A 356 -12.07 -10.96 -5.01
C TRP A 356 -11.65 -9.73 -4.19
N GLY A 357 -10.38 -9.32 -4.19
CA GLY A 357 -9.92 -8.15 -3.46
C GLY A 357 -9.99 -8.29 -1.91
N ARG A 358 -10.08 -9.52 -1.40
CA ARG A 358 -10.21 -9.80 0.03
C ARG A 358 -8.90 -10.15 0.73
N GLY A 359 -7.77 -10.16 0.02
CA GLY A 359 -6.48 -10.61 0.55
C GLY A 359 -6.05 -9.83 1.79
N THR A 360 -6.04 -8.51 1.72
CA THR A 360 -5.68 -7.62 2.84
C THR A 360 -6.68 -7.71 4.01
N LEU A 361 -7.98 -7.84 3.72
CA LEU A 361 -9.01 -8.04 4.73
C LEU A 361 -8.88 -9.42 5.41
N LYS A 362 -8.51 -10.46 4.64
CA LYS A 362 -8.20 -11.80 5.17
C LYS A 362 -7.03 -11.74 6.13
N ILE A 363 -5.94 -11.06 5.77
CA ILE A 363 -4.78 -10.86 6.64
C ILE A 363 -5.23 -10.20 7.95
N ALA A 364 -5.95 -9.07 7.87
CA ALA A 364 -6.43 -8.36 9.05
C ALA A 364 -7.36 -9.19 9.93
N ARG A 365 -8.24 -10.02 9.33
CA ARG A 365 -9.11 -10.95 10.06
C ARG A 365 -8.31 -12.01 10.79
N LEU A 366 -7.38 -12.70 10.12
CA LEU A 366 -6.55 -13.74 10.71
C LEU A 366 -5.71 -13.23 11.88
N MET A 367 -5.18 -12.00 11.77
CA MET A 367 -4.44 -11.36 12.86
C MET A 367 -5.34 -11.12 14.08
N ARG A 368 -6.56 -10.58 13.89
CA ARG A 368 -7.52 -10.37 14.98
C ARG A 368 -7.97 -11.68 15.63
N GLU A 369 -8.22 -12.73 14.83
CA GLU A 369 -8.56 -14.07 15.33
C GLU A 369 -7.44 -14.66 16.20
N ALA A 370 -6.17 -14.31 15.89
CA ALA A 370 -5.02 -14.66 16.72
C ALA A 370 -4.80 -13.72 17.94
N GLY A 371 -5.68 -12.73 18.14
CA GLY A 371 -5.52 -11.74 19.23
C GLY A 371 -4.44 -10.70 18.98
N LEU A 372 -4.06 -10.48 17.70
CA LEU A 372 -3.00 -9.57 17.28
C LEU A 372 -3.59 -8.37 16.52
N GLU A 373 -2.85 -7.26 16.53
CA GLU A 373 -3.21 -6.09 15.72
C GLU A 373 -3.03 -6.39 14.21
N PRO A 374 -3.94 -5.89 13.35
CA PRO A 374 -3.76 -5.95 11.91
C PRO A 374 -2.45 -5.29 11.48
N PRO A 375 -1.82 -5.77 10.38
CA PRO A 375 -0.60 -5.15 9.90
C PRO A 375 -0.85 -3.73 9.39
N SER A 376 0.14 -2.88 9.52
CA SER A 376 0.16 -1.57 8.88
C SER A 376 0.71 -1.67 7.45
N LEU A 377 0.17 -0.85 6.56
CA LEU A 377 0.65 -0.71 5.18
C LEU A 377 1.16 0.70 4.95
N ALA A 378 2.28 0.83 4.27
CA ALA A 378 2.85 2.11 3.90
C ALA A 378 3.57 2.04 2.56
N VAL A 379 3.59 3.14 1.81
CA VAL A 379 4.48 3.33 0.67
C VAL A 379 5.66 4.17 1.15
N ARG A 380 6.88 3.63 1.05
CA ARG A 380 8.12 4.28 1.50
C ARG A 380 9.22 4.07 0.47
N ALA A 381 9.82 5.15 -0.01
CA ALA A 381 10.97 5.12 -0.94
C ALA A 381 10.75 4.22 -2.18
N GLY A 382 9.55 4.26 -2.79
CA GLY A 382 9.24 3.45 -3.97
C GLY A 382 9.03 1.96 -3.67
N ALA A 383 8.62 1.63 -2.45
CA ALA A 383 8.26 0.27 -2.05
C ALA A 383 6.99 0.26 -1.21
N VAL A 384 6.17 -0.75 -1.41
CA VAL A 384 5.05 -1.09 -0.53
C VAL A 384 5.59 -1.94 0.62
N VAL A 385 5.34 -1.51 1.85
CA VAL A 385 5.79 -2.16 3.08
C VAL A 385 4.58 -2.61 3.90
N VAL A 386 4.49 -3.89 4.19
CA VAL A 386 3.52 -4.49 5.11
C VAL A 386 4.26 -4.81 6.40
N THR A 387 3.85 -4.20 7.51
CA THR A 387 4.49 -4.36 8.82
C THR A 387 3.57 -5.08 9.78
N PHE A 388 4.02 -6.22 10.28
CA PHE A 388 3.40 -7.00 11.34
C PHE A 388 4.14 -6.71 12.65
N GLU A 389 3.46 -6.14 13.64
CA GLU A 389 4.02 -5.96 14.98
C GLU A 389 4.12 -7.31 15.70
N LEU A 390 5.26 -7.57 16.32
CA LEU A 390 5.46 -8.76 17.13
C LEU A 390 5.07 -8.46 18.59
N PRO A 391 4.30 -9.37 19.23
CA PRO A 391 4.03 -9.25 20.64
C PRO A 391 5.33 -9.20 21.44
N GLN A 392 5.53 -8.14 22.19
CA GLN A 392 6.63 -8.08 23.15
C GLN A 392 6.34 -9.10 24.26
N GLU A 393 7.24 -10.03 24.52
CA GLU A 393 7.13 -10.89 25.71
C GLU A 393 7.04 -10.00 26.95
N THR A 394 5.84 -9.89 27.50
CA THR A 394 5.69 -9.40 28.88
C THR A 394 6.18 -10.56 29.75
N PRO A 395 7.24 -10.41 30.58
CA PRO A 395 7.68 -11.48 31.45
C PRO A 395 6.48 -11.96 32.28
N PRO A 396 6.32 -13.29 32.50
CA PRO A 396 5.14 -13.85 33.16
C PRO A 396 4.96 -13.17 34.49
N LYS A 397 3.78 -12.57 34.71
CA LYS A 397 3.36 -12.09 36.03
C LYS A 397 3.31 -13.30 36.98
N THR A 398 4.32 -13.45 37.81
CA THR A 398 4.28 -14.38 38.94
C THR A 398 3.11 -13.95 39.81
N THR A 399 2.05 -14.76 39.82
CA THR A 399 0.90 -14.57 40.69
C THR A 399 1.29 -14.91 42.13
N GLY A 400 1.86 -13.92 42.81
CA GLY A 400 1.94 -13.89 44.26
C GLY A 400 0.82 -12.99 44.79
N LYS A 401 -0.23 -13.57 45.35
CA LYS A 401 -1.25 -12.83 46.11
C LYS A 401 -0.60 -12.08 47.26
N THR A 402 -0.64 -10.75 47.23
CA THR A 402 -0.65 -9.96 48.45
C THR A 402 -1.46 -8.69 48.20
N THR A 403 -2.48 -8.51 48.99
CA THR A 403 -3.41 -7.38 49.05
C THR A 403 -2.69 -6.10 49.43
N GLY A 404 -2.90 -5.03 48.61
CA GLY A 404 -2.46 -3.66 48.94
C GLY A 404 -2.85 -2.67 47.87
N LYS A 405 -3.92 -1.91 48.10
CA LYS A 405 -4.30 -0.73 47.29
C LYS A 405 -3.15 0.25 47.20
N THR A 406 -2.81 0.75 46.02
CA THR A 406 -2.55 2.18 45.78
C THR A 406 -2.43 2.48 44.27
N THR A 407 -3.16 3.47 43.83
CA THR A 407 -3.15 4.12 42.52
C THR A 407 -1.79 4.71 42.17
N GLY A 408 -1.27 4.39 40.96
CA GLY A 408 -0.03 5.01 40.47
C GLY A 408 0.26 4.66 39.02
N LYS A 409 0.13 5.65 38.16
CA LYS A 409 0.38 5.62 36.72
C LYS A 409 1.79 5.13 36.34
N THR A 410 1.85 4.32 35.29
CA THR A 410 2.99 3.83 34.47
C THR A 410 4.10 4.86 34.24
N THR A 411 5.26 4.67 34.90
CA THR A 411 6.53 5.36 34.55
C THR A 411 7.78 4.51 34.90
N GLY A 412 7.75 3.21 34.66
CA GLY A 412 8.80 2.28 35.09
C GLY A 412 10.07 2.20 34.24
N LYS A 413 10.15 2.86 33.07
CA LYS A 413 11.31 2.69 32.16
C LYS A 413 12.37 3.80 32.25
N THR A 414 12.03 5.04 32.52
CA THR A 414 12.98 6.16 32.49
C THR A 414 13.99 6.14 33.66
N PRO A 415 13.60 5.89 34.92
CA PRO A 415 14.55 5.79 36.03
C PRO A 415 15.62 4.71 35.82
N GLU A 416 15.25 3.53 35.34
CA GLU A 416 16.18 2.41 35.11
C GLU A 416 17.23 2.74 34.05
N VAL A 417 16.82 3.40 32.96
CA VAL A 417 17.73 3.84 31.90
C VAL A 417 18.67 4.93 32.40
N VAL A 418 18.17 5.87 33.19
CA VAL A 418 19.01 6.90 33.83
C VAL A 418 20.03 6.27 34.79
N LEU A 419 19.61 5.29 35.58
CA LEU A 419 20.52 4.57 36.48
C LEU A 419 21.62 3.84 35.73
N PHE A 420 21.26 3.13 34.65
CA PHE A 420 22.22 2.43 33.80
C PHE A 420 23.26 3.39 33.18
N MET A 421 22.82 4.55 32.69
CA MET A 421 23.72 5.54 32.11
C MET A 421 24.65 6.14 33.16
N LEU A 422 24.18 6.38 34.37
CA LEU A 422 24.97 6.91 35.47
C LEU A 422 25.93 5.85 36.05
N LYS A 423 25.60 4.56 35.96
CA LYS A 423 26.51 3.46 36.27
C LYS A 423 27.73 3.41 35.32
N GLY A 424 27.48 3.72 34.03
CA GLY A 424 28.53 3.79 33.00
C GLY A 424 29.37 5.08 33.02
N ASN A 425 28.72 6.22 33.36
CA ASN A 425 29.40 7.52 33.50
C ASN A 425 28.79 8.36 34.62
N PRO A 426 29.34 8.35 35.81
CA PRO A 426 28.83 9.05 36.98
C PRO A 426 28.79 10.59 36.89
N ASN A 427 29.50 11.17 35.94
CA ASN A 427 29.61 12.62 35.77
C ASN A 427 28.56 13.24 34.85
N LEU A 428 27.67 12.45 34.26
CA LEU A 428 26.67 12.96 33.37
C LEU A 428 25.72 13.96 34.05
N THR A 429 25.55 15.09 33.40
CA THR A 429 24.64 16.16 33.84
C THR A 429 23.20 15.88 33.40
N VAL A 430 22.22 16.56 34.00
CA VAL A 430 20.80 16.44 33.61
C VAL A 430 20.57 16.84 32.16
N PRO A 431 21.15 17.93 31.62
CA PRO A 431 21.01 18.25 30.20
C PRO A 431 21.59 17.19 29.27
N GLU A 432 22.74 16.58 29.62
CA GLU A 432 23.34 15.52 28.81
C GLU A 432 22.50 14.23 28.84
N LEU A 433 21.95 13.87 29.97
CA LEU A 433 21.00 12.76 30.09
C LEU A 433 19.72 13.03 29.28
N ALA A 434 19.20 14.27 29.32
CA ALA A 434 18.02 14.69 28.57
C ALA A 434 18.28 14.58 27.06
N ALA A 435 19.40 15.09 26.58
CA ALA A 435 19.81 15.03 25.19
C ALA A 435 19.99 13.60 24.69
N ARG A 436 20.70 12.73 25.45
CA ARG A 436 20.96 11.33 25.08
C ARG A 436 19.69 10.46 25.09
N LEU A 437 18.72 10.77 25.95
CA LEU A 437 17.47 10.01 26.10
C LEU A 437 16.32 10.59 25.27
N GLY A 438 16.51 11.72 24.60
CA GLY A 438 15.44 12.41 23.86
C GLY A 438 14.28 12.81 24.76
N LYS A 439 14.55 13.13 26.06
CA LYS A 439 13.54 13.48 27.07
C LYS A 439 13.73 14.93 27.56
N SER A 440 12.66 15.52 28.08
CA SER A 440 12.80 16.82 28.72
C SER A 440 13.60 16.70 30.04
N GLU A 441 14.35 17.76 30.38
CA GLU A 441 15.09 17.83 31.64
C GLU A 441 14.20 17.57 32.87
N LEU A 442 12.96 18.06 32.82
CA LEU A 442 11.95 17.83 33.87
C LEU A 442 11.66 16.34 34.07
N THR A 443 11.65 15.54 32.97
CA THR A 443 11.45 14.09 33.03
C THR A 443 12.66 13.41 33.68
N ILE A 444 13.89 13.86 33.36
CA ILE A 444 15.13 13.37 33.95
C ILE A 444 15.21 13.73 35.45
N HIS A 445 14.86 14.95 35.83
CA HIS A 445 14.78 15.35 37.23
C HIS A 445 13.83 14.46 38.04
N ARG A 446 12.65 14.14 37.48
CA ARG A 446 11.70 13.21 38.15
C ARG A 446 12.30 11.82 38.31
N ALA A 447 12.97 11.29 37.26
CA ALA A 447 13.60 9.99 37.31
C ALA A 447 14.72 9.93 38.37
N ILE A 448 15.60 10.93 38.42
CA ILE A 448 16.66 11.05 39.44
C ILE A 448 16.07 11.15 40.86
N ARG A 449 14.99 11.93 41.02
CA ARG A 449 14.30 12.05 42.29
C ARG A 449 13.75 10.70 42.74
N THR A 450 13.09 9.95 41.88
CA THR A 450 12.60 8.60 42.19
C THR A 450 13.73 7.64 42.61
N LEU A 451 14.88 7.69 41.92
CA LEU A 451 16.04 6.88 42.21
C LEU A 451 16.68 7.25 43.56
N ARG A 452 16.69 8.53 43.92
CA ARG A 452 17.17 9.00 45.22
C ARG A 452 16.23 8.60 46.35
N GLU A 453 14.92 8.77 46.15
CA GLU A 453 13.89 8.37 47.14
C GLU A 453 13.86 6.85 47.35
N SER A 454 14.23 6.06 46.33
CA SER A 454 14.39 4.60 46.45
C SER A 454 15.75 4.13 47.01
N GLY A 455 16.64 5.05 47.36
CA GLY A 455 17.97 4.73 47.90
C GLY A 455 18.96 4.13 46.88
N ARG A 456 18.66 4.20 45.60
CA ARG A 456 19.49 3.59 44.51
C ARG A 456 20.47 4.56 43.86
N LEU A 457 20.36 5.85 44.16
CA LEU A 457 21.21 6.89 43.60
C LEU A 457 21.50 7.97 44.63
N GLU A 458 22.77 8.33 44.80
CA GLU A 458 23.21 9.39 45.70
C GLU A 458 24.04 10.43 44.97
N ARG A 459 23.93 11.70 45.33
CA ARG A 459 24.77 12.76 44.83
C ARG A 459 25.96 12.98 45.78
N VAL A 460 27.19 12.83 45.26
CA VAL A 460 28.40 13.04 46.05
C VAL A 460 29.05 14.32 45.57
N GLY A 461 29.31 15.26 46.51
CA GLY A 461 29.95 16.55 46.22
C GLY A 461 28.97 17.69 45.92
N PRO A 462 29.49 18.91 45.63
CA PRO A 462 28.68 20.11 45.37
C PRO A 462 27.92 20.03 44.01
N ASP A 463 26.92 20.90 43.86
CA ASP A 463 26.08 20.94 42.60
C ASP A 463 26.91 21.20 41.33
N LYS A 464 27.99 21.96 41.41
CA LYS A 464 29.01 22.10 40.34
C LYS A 464 30.24 21.26 40.68
N GLY A 465 30.51 20.20 39.90
CA GLY A 465 31.65 19.34 40.03
C GLY A 465 31.47 18.06 40.87
N GLY A 466 30.29 17.81 41.41
CA GLY A 466 29.96 16.53 42.05
C GLY A 466 29.58 15.44 41.03
N PHE A 467 29.51 14.19 41.48
CA PHE A 467 29.20 13.02 40.67
C PHE A 467 28.01 12.19 41.28
N TRP A 468 27.46 11.33 40.47
CA TRP A 468 26.39 10.43 40.89
C TRP A 468 26.95 9.08 41.30
N LYS A 469 26.65 8.64 42.49
CA LYS A 469 26.96 7.32 43.03
C LYS A 469 25.74 6.41 42.93
N VAL A 470 25.85 5.35 42.14
CA VAL A 470 24.84 4.30 42.11
C VAL A 470 25.05 3.40 43.30
N LEU A 471 23.96 3.17 44.04
CA LEU A 471 23.91 2.27 45.18
C LEU A 471 23.18 1.01 44.71
N ASP A 472 23.82 -0.17 44.85
CA ASP A 472 23.26 -1.46 44.44
C ASP A 472 22.18 -1.94 45.40
#